data_680a0c6e71bcd48e03e5e1988a87f1f3
#
_entry.id   680a0c6e71bcd48e03e5e1988a87f1f3
#
_cell.length_a   1.000
_cell.length_b   1.000
_cell.length_c   1.000
_cell.angle_alpha   90.00
_cell.angle_beta   90.00
_cell.angle_gamma   90.00
#
_symmetry.space_group_name_H-M   'P 1'
#
loop_
_entity.id
_entity.type
_entity.pdbx_description
1 polymer ?
#
loop_
_entity_poly.entity_id
_entity_poly.type
_entity_poly.pdbx_seq_one_letter_code
_entity_poly.pdbx_strand_id
1 'polypeptide(L)'
;MRSIKLFLIIIVLVFSSGQIFSLPRFALRMGAQCIDCHINPTGGAMRNRGGWHYGLRVLPLVSPYQKDQDLTMDNRIGKNIEFGFDYRTQYLYSQALSKSAFQKMQGSIYLNARIMDSIDIYADYDMVNAYWEGFAVAHILPNSSYIKAGTFVPDYGVLIDDHTAYTRGGDMGYLFATNTRQGLIFDPRYNITGVEVGANISDFGLFTVSVGSPVSLNFNSDPTYTASIHFNPVVANKVALMFGGSYSNFQGPLIYTQVPSEHKVNMFGGFLGFGVGSFTLIGEYDVAKDYILTGTNSTAQMVEGSYVITKGLEAVARYDRFDPNTSASYDEVSRLSVGFSFYPYSFVEIIPEYRFQFQAVPPGQTAPKNDSALLQFHFYY
;
A
#
# COMPACT_ATOMS: atom_id res chain seq x y z
N MET A 1 34.02 25.05 9.67
CA MET A 1 32.97 26.09 9.61
C MET A 1 32.24 26.21 8.28
N ARG A 2 32.87 26.01 7.11
CA ARG A 2 32.15 26.04 5.80
C ARG A 2 31.14 24.90 5.63
N SER A 3 31.46 23.68 6.05
CA SER A 3 30.57 22.49 5.92
C SER A 3 29.31 22.59 6.78
N ILE A 4 29.37 23.20 7.97
CA ILE A 4 28.20 23.40 8.83
C ILE A 4 27.26 24.46 8.23
N LYS A 5 27.79 25.48 7.58
CA LYS A 5 26.96 26.49 6.88
C LYS A 5 26.26 25.91 5.68
N LEU A 6 26.92 25.01 4.93
CA LEU A 6 26.29 24.31 3.80
C LEU A 6 25.18 23.37 4.26
N PHE A 7 25.41 22.64 5.36
CA PHE A 7 24.40 21.76 5.96
C PHE A 7 23.18 22.53 6.50
N LEU A 8 23.41 23.69 7.14
CA LEU A 8 22.34 24.59 7.58
C LEU A 8 21.55 25.22 6.40
N ILE A 9 22.22 25.56 5.30
CA ILE A 9 21.57 26.09 4.11
C ILE A 9 20.71 25.02 3.44
N ILE A 10 21.16 23.77 3.38
CA ILE A 10 20.36 22.64 2.88
C ILE A 10 19.14 22.41 3.77
N ILE A 11 19.29 22.48 5.08
CA ILE A 11 18.16 22.39 6.03
C ILE A 11 17.14 23.52 5.80
N VAL A 12 17.60 24.75 5.60
CA VAL A 12 16.71 25.92 5.38
C VAL A 12 15.98 25.85 4.04
N LEU A 13 16.60 25.30 2.99
CA LEU A 13 15.95 25.12 1.68
C LEU A 13 14.88 24.03 1.68
N VAL A 14 14.96 23.05 2.59
CA VAL A 14 13.93 21.99 2.75
C VAL A 14 12.65 22.52 3.41
N PHE A 15 12.70 23.66 4.11
CA PHE A 15 11.57 24.20 4.90
C PHE A 15 10.61 25.14 4.15
N SER A 16 10.74 25.33 2.84
CA SER A 16 9.99 26.37 2.12
C SER A 16 8.87 25.91 1.18
N SER A 17 8.39 24.67 1.24
CA SER A 17 7.31 24.20 0.35
C SER A 17 6.10 23.66 1.10
N GLY A 18 4.92 23.94 0.55
CA GLY A 18 3.61 23.67 1.12
C GLY A 18 3.18 22.19 1.06
N GLN A 19 2.18 21.91 1.81
CA GLN A 19 1.62 20.60 2.21
C GLN A 19 0.94 19.83 1.09
N ILE A 20 1.04 18.46 1.03
CA ILE A 20 0.07 17.60 0.34
C ILE A 20 0.26 16.07 0.58
N PHE A 21 -0.67 15.10 0.34
CA PHE A 21 -1.15 14.04 1.19
C PHE A 21 -1.83 12.81 0.56
N SER A 22 -1.81 11.62 1.13
CA SER A 22 -2.65 10.39 1.20
C SER A 22 -2.25 9.08 0.48
N LEU A 23 -1.07 8.63 0.64
CA LEU A 23 -0.54 7.27 0.75
C LEU A 23 0.15 7.20 2.12
N PRO A 24 0.72 6.10 2.60
CA PRO A 24 1.48 6.14 3.86
C PRO A 24 2.47 7.30 3.90
N ARG A 25 3.11 7.61 2.78
CA ARG A 25 3.95 8.79 2.63
C ARG A 25 3.20 10.11 2.79
N PHE A 26 1.91 10.14 2.48
CA PHE A 26 1.10 11.33 2.65
C PHE A 26 0.55 11.46 4.09
N ALA A 27 0.06 10.39 4.68
CA ALA A 27 -0.30 10.37 6.09
C ALA A 27 0.88 10.82 6.94
N LEU A 28 2.08 10.33 6.61
CA LEU A 28 3.32 10.69 7.28
C LEU A 28 3.69 12.17 7.13
N ARG A 29 3.45 12.79 5.98
CA ARG A 29 3.65 14.24 5.79
C ARG A 29 2.66 15.10 6.58
N MET A 30 1.44 14.57 6.81
CA MET A 30 0.39 15.29 7.55
C MET A 30 0.47 15.07 9.06
N GLY A 31 1.06 13.98 9.50
CA GLY A 31 0.79 13.43 10.79
C GLY A 31 -0.67 12.99 10.95
N ALA A 32 -1.27 12.46 9.86
CA ALA A 32 -2.64 11.97 9.80
C ALA A 32 -2.69 10.46 9.98
N GLN A 33 -3.86 9.95 10.36
CA GLN A 33 -4.15 8.53 10.38
C GLN A 33 -4.90 8.09 9.13
N CYS A 34 -4.97 6.78 8.87
CA CYS A 34 -5.66 6.23 7.70
C CYS A 34 -7.15 6.61 7.68
N ILE A 35 -7.80 6.63 8.84
CA ILE A 35 -9.21 6.98 9.02
C ILE A 35 -9.53 8.43 8.61
N ASP A 36 -8.57 9.34 8.62
CA ASP A 36 -8.80 10.73 8.21
C ASP A 36 -9.12 10.85 6.71
N CYS A 37 -8.71 9.84 5.92
CA CYS A 37 -8.87 9.83 4.47
C CYS A 37 -9.61 8.61 3.91
N HIS A 38 -9.83 7.55 4.69
CA HIS A 38 -10.45 6.32 4.25
C HIS A 38 -11.66 5.91 5.09
N ILE A 39 -12.60 5.18 4.49
CA ILE A 39 -13.72 4.55 5.21
C ILE A 39 -13.19 3.39 6.06
N ASN A 40 -12.26 2.60 5.51
CA ASN A 40 -11.56 1.57 6.28
C ASN A 40 -10.57 2.22 7.25
N PRO A 41 -10.69 2.02 8.57
CA PRO A 41 -9.81 2.67 9.55
C PRO A 41 -8.33 2.31 9.40
N THR A 42 -8.01 1.18 8.79
CA THR A 42 -6.64 0.72 8.53
C THR A 42 -6.08 1.20 7.19
N GLY A 43 -6.87 1.96 6.42
CA GLY A 43 -6.49 2.46 5.10
C GLY A 43 -6.91 1.54 3.95
N GLY A 44 -6.55 1.92 2.73
CA GLY A 44 -7.03 1.23 1.53
C GLY A 44 -8.51 1.51 1.26
N ALA A 45 -9.09 0.76 0.33
CA ALA A 45 -10.48 0.87 -0.05
C ALA A 45 -10.91 2.31 -0.43
N MET A 46 -12.18 2.63 -0.29
CA MET A 46 -12.75 3.93 -0.65
C MET A 46 -12.21 5.07 0.22
N ARG A 47 -11.96 6.20 -0.40
CA ARG A 47 -11.71 7.47 0.30
C ARG A 47 -13.00 7.97 0.94
N ASN A 48 -12.91 8.41 2.19
CA ASN A 48 -13.98 9.16 2.84
C ASN A 48 -14.00 10.61 2.31
N ARG A 49 -14.86 11.46 2.87
CA ARG A 49 -14.98 12.85 2.45
C ARG A 49 -13.67 13.64 2.56
N GLY A 50 -12.86 13.38 3.58
CA GLY A 50 -11.53 13.96 3.76
C GLY A 50 -10.58 13.60 2.61
N GLY A 51 -10.44 12.32 2.33
CA GLY A 51 -9.61 11.80 1.25
C GLY A 51 -10.10 12.22 -0.14
N TRP A 52 -11.41 12.29 -0.35
CA TRP A 52 -11.99 12.78 -1.59
C TRP A 52 -11.68 14.25 -1.85
N HIS A 53 -11.91 15.12 -0.86
CA HIS A 53 -11.53 16.54 -0.97
C HIS A 53 -10.05 16.76 -1.21
N TYR A 54 -9.26 15.86 -0.68
CA TYR A 54 -7.84 15.84 -0.85
C TYR A 54 -7.44 15.60 -2.32
N GLY A 55 -7.94 14.53 -2.93
CA GLY A 55 -7.74 14.22 -4.35
C GLY A 55 -8.31 15.30 -5.28
N LEU A 56 -9.35 16.01 -4.84
CA LEU A 56 -9.97 17.09 -5.59
C LEU A 56 -9.15 18.38 -5.59
N ARG A 57 -8.58 18.79 -4.43
CA ARG A 57 -8.06 20.16 -4.24
C ARG A 57 -6.58 20.25 -3.97
N VAL A 58 -6.05 19.26 -3.27
CA VAL A 58 -4.70 19.35 -2.69
C VAL A 58 -3.66 18.68 -3.58
N LEU A 59 -3.90 17.47 -4.00
CA LEU A 59 -2.99 16.71 -4.86
C LEU A 59 -2.78 17.36 -6.24
N PRO A 60 -3.82 17.74 -6.99
CA PRO A 60 -3.63 18.05 -8.39
C PRO A 60 -2.92 19.39 -8.61
N LEU A 61 -2.13 19.46 -9.69
CA LEU A 61 -1.55 20.70 -10.18
C LEU A 61 -2.63 21.72 -10.47
N VAL A 62 -3.68 21.29 -11.13
CA VAL A 62 -4.86 22.11 -11.46
C VAL A 62 -6.11 21.44 -10.90
N SER A 63 -6.85 22.16 -10.06
CA SER A 63 -8.18 21.76 -9.61
C SER A 63 -9.29 22.55 -10.34
N PRO A 64 -10.52 22.02 -10.45
CA PRO A 64 -11.64 22.74 -11.06
C PRO A 64 -11.87 24.14 -10.48
N TYR A 65 -11.74 24.26 -9.15
CA TYR A 65 -11.95 25.55 -8.45
C TYR A 65 -10.93 26.65 -8.80
N GLN A 66 -9.77 26.29 -9.36
CA GLN A 66 -8.79 27.27 -9.84
C GLN A 66 -9.15 27.84 -11.22
N LYS A 67 -10.15 27.25 -11.89
CA LYS A 67 -10.61 27.64 -13.23
C LYS A 67 -12.07 28.07 -13.24
N ASP A 68 -12.66 28.40 -12.08
CA ASP A 68 -14.08 28.71 -11.93
C ASP A 68 -15.00 27.65 -12.58
N GLN A 69 -14.58 26.39 -12.55
CA GLN A 69 -15.35 25.26 -13.06
C GLN A 69 -16.07 24.60 -11.88
N ASP A 70 -17.38 24.49 -11.99
CA ASP A 70 -18.17 23.74 -11.04
C ASP A 70 -17.97 22.23 -11.25
N LEU A 71 -17.93 21.50 -10.14
CA LEU A 71 -18.06 20.06 -10.19
C LEU A 71 -19.48 19.69 -10.60
N THR A 72 -19.59 18.92 -11.67
CA THR A 72 -20.90 18.42 -12.14
C THR A 72 -21.41 17.25 -11.33
N MET A 73 -20.57 16.61 -10.54
CA MET A 73 -20.91 15.45 -9.71
C MET A 73 -20.17 15.50 -8.37
N ASP A 74 -20.89 15.24 -7.28
CA ASP A 74 -20.33 14.97 -5.94
C ASP A 74 -20.26 13.45 -5.74
N ASN A 75 -19.38 12.97 -4.89
CA ASN A 75 -19.26 11.54 -4.56
C ASN A 75 -20.37 11.03 -3.62
N ARG A 76 -21.45 11.77 -3.46
CA ARG A 76 -22.57 11.42 -2.58
C ARG A 76 -23.90 11.37 -3.31
N ILE A 77 -24.69 10.39 -2.91
CA ILE A 77 -26.12 10.27 -3.24
C ILE A 77 -26.93 10.53 -1.97
N GLY A 78 -27.52 11.71 -1.87
CA GLY A 78 -28.18 12.16 -0.65
C GLY A 78 -27.16 12.42 0.48
N LYS A 79 -27.53 12.08 1.72
CA LYS A 79 -26.70 12.35 2.90
C LYS A 79 -25.84 11.17 3.34
N ASN A 80 -26.25 9.97 3.00
CA ASN A 80 -25.81 8.74 3.66
C ASN A 80 -25.12 7.75 2.71
N ILE A 81 -25.13 7.97 1.42
CA ILE A 81 -24.50 7.08 0.46
C ILE A 81 -23.33 7.82 -0.19
N GLU A 82 -22.16 7.22 -0.13
CA GLU A 82 -20.95 7.68 -0.81
C GLU A 82 -20.53 6.63 -1.83
N PHE A 83 -20.02 7.05 -2.97
CA PHE A 83 -19.53 6.18 -4.02
C PHE A 83 -18.19 6.68 -4.54
N GLY A 84 -17.45 5.76 -5.14
CA GLY A 84 -16.17 6.07 -5.78
C GLY A 84 -15.82 5.03 -6.83
N PHE A 85 -14.77 5.30 -7.55
CA PHE A 85 -14.19 4.35 -8.48
C PHE A 85 -12.68 4.51 -8.53
N ASP A 86 -12.02 3.45 -8.97
CA ASP A 86 -10.59 3.40 -9.21
C ASP A 86 -10.35 2.61 -10.50
N TYR A 87 -9.73 3.23 -11.50
CA TYR A 87 -9.40 2.60 -12.76
C TYR A 87 -7.95 2.81 -13.08
N ARG A 88 -7.21 1.70 -13.27
CA ARG A 88 -5.79 1.71 -13.60
C ARG A 88 -5.52 0.89 -14.86
N THR A 89 -4.76 1.50 -15.75
CA THR A 89 -4.18 0.83 -16.91
C THR A 89 -2.73 1.24 -17.05
N GLN A 90 -1.92 0.35 -17.59
CA GLN A 90 -0.50 0.64 -17.81
C GLN A 90 -0.02 0.14 -19.15
N TYR A 91 0.94 0.84 -19.70
CA TYR A 91 1.83 0.34 -20.74
C TYR A 91 3.09 -0.18 -20.05
N LEU A 92 3.41 -1.45 -20.26
CA LEU A 92 4.55 -2.11 -19.65
C LEU A 92 5.47 -2.65 -20.72
N TYR A 93 6.77 -2.36 -20.59
CA TYR A 93 7.85 -3.03 -21.31
C TYR A 93 8.59 -3.96 -20.37
N SER A 94 8.78 -5.23 -20.75
CA SER A 94 9.59 -6.23 -20.05
C SER A 94 10.84 -6.55 -20.87
N GLN A 95 12.01 -6.34 -20.28
CA GLN A 95 13.27 -6.67 -20.91
C GLN A 95 13.44 -8.20 -21.03
N ALA A 96 13.02 -8.95 -20.02
CA ALA A 96 13.09 -10.43 -20.02
C ALA A 96 12.35 -11.04 -21.22
N LEU A 97 11.21 -10.48 -21.57
CA LEU A 97 10.39 -10.93 -22.71
C LEU A 97 10.74 -10.20 -24.01
N SER A 98 11.50 -9.11 -23.94
CA SER A 98 11.72 -8.18 -25.06
C SER A 98 10.43 -7.74 -25.76
N LYS A 99 9.38 -7.51 -24.94
CA LYS A 99 8.02 -7.18 -25.39
C LYS A 99 7.39 -6.10 -24.51
N SER A 100 6.41 -5.45 -25.10
CA SER A 100 5.57 -4.50 -24.39
C SER A 100 4.09 -4.81 -24.61
N ALA A 101 3.26 -4.40 -23.66
CA ALA A 101 1.82 -4.59 -23.73
C ALA A 101 1.08 -3.50 -22.94
N PHE A 102 -0.15 -3.21 -23.35
CA PHE A 102 -1.11 -2.52 -22.50
C PHE A 102 -1.77 -3.54 -21.58
N GLN A 103 -1.87 -3.20 -20.31
CA GLN A 103 -2.44 -4.05 -19.27
C GLN A 103 -3.50 -3.29 -18.51
N LYS A 104 -4.62 -3.94 -18.26
CA LYS A 104 -5.60 -3.49 -17.28
C LYS A 104 -5.11 -3.91 -15.90
N MET A 105 -5.08 -3.00 -14.95
CA MET A 105 -4.55 -3.25 -13.62
C MET A 105 -5.67 -3.34 -12.57
N GLN A 106 -6.61 -2.41 -12.62
CA GLN A 106 -7.71 -2.31 -11.67
C GLN A 106 -8.93 -1.69 -12.34
N GLY A 107 -10.12 -2.02 -11.86
CA GLY A 107 -11.38 -1.43 -12.28
C GLY A 107 -12.41 -1.59 -11.17
N SER A 108 -12.23 -0.85 -10.06
CA SER A 108 -13.05 -0.97 -8.85
C SER A 108 -14.17 0.05 -8.81
N ILE A 109 -15.32 -0.38 -8.33
CA ILE A 109 -16.44 0.47 -7.94
C ILE A 109 -16.62 0.32 -6.44
N TYR A 110 -16.74 1.45 -5.75
CA TYR A 110 -16.86 1.56 -4.31
C TYR A 110 -18.23 2.10 -3.92
N LEU A 111 -18.80 1.57 -2.86
CA LEU A 111 -20.03 2.05 -2.26
C LEU A 111 -19.91 2.02 -0.73
N ASN A 112 -20.26 3.14 -0.10
CA ASN A 112 -20.39 3.24 1.35
C ASN A 112 -21.78 3.73 1.74
N ALA A 113 -22.42 3.07 2.67
CA ALA A 113 -23.70 3.48 3.25
C ALA A 113 -23.51 3.76 4.74
N ARG A 114 -23.61 5.03 5.13
CA ARG A 114 -23.62 5.46 6.54
C ARG A 114 -24.99 5.23 7.13
N ILE A 115 -25.13 4.15 7.92
CA ILE A 115 -26.40 3.75 8.53
C ILE A 115 -26.67 4.58 9.79
N MET A 116 -25.62 4.89 10.54
CA MET A 116 -25.60 5.78 11.72
C MET A 116 -24.29 6.57 11.71
N ASP A 117 -24.18 7.60 12.53
CA ASP A 117 -22.94 8.39 12.62
C ASP A 117 -21.73 7.55 13.01
N SER A 118 -21.96 6.41 13.68
CA SER A 118 -20.95 5.46 14.13
C SER A 118 -20.90 4.16 13.34
N ILE A 119 -21.73 3.95 12.31
CA ILE A 119 -21.81 2.68 11.58
C ILE A 119 -21.83 2.95 10.08
N ASP A 120 -20.82 2.45 9.40
CA ASP A 120 -20.70 2.41 7.95
C ASP A 120 -20.79 0.96 7.45
N ILE A 121 -21.45 0.76 6.30
CA ILE A 121 -21.46 -0.49 5.54
C ILE A 121 -20.79 -0.19 4.20
N TYR A 122 -19.70 -0.87 3.96
CA TYR A 122 -18.85 -0.70 2.79
C TYR A 122 -18.90 -1.93 1.89
N ALA A 123 -18.85 -1.71 0.58
CA ALA A 123 -18.63 -2.75 -0.41
C ALA A 123 -17.84 -2.21 -1.60
N ASP A 124 -16.95 -3.02 -2.15
CA ASP A 124 -16.31 -2.77 -3.43
C ASP A 124 -16.31 -4.03 -4.31
N TYR A 125 -16.13 -3.80 -5.61
CA TYR A 125 -15.92 -4.85 -6.58
C TYR A 125 -14.94 -4.39 -7.66
N ASP A 126 -13.82 -5.10 -7.78
CA ASP A 126 -12.87 -4.94 -8.87
C ASP A 126 -13.23 -5.86 -10.04
N MET A 127 -13.77 -5.27 -11.10
CA MET A 127 -14.20 -5.97 -12.31
C MET A 127 -13.03 -6.56 -13.11
N VAL A 128 -11.80 -6.03 -12.94
CA VAL A 128 -10.61 -6.50 -13.66
C VAL A 128 -10.07 -7.77 -13.02
N ASN A 129 -10.06 -7.82 -11.71
CA ASN A 129 -9.45 -8.89 -10.94
C ASN A 129 -10.48 -9.87 -10.35
N ALA A 130 -11.78 -9.62 -10.53
CA ALA A 130 -12.88 -10.35 -9.91
C ALA A 130 -12.72 -10.45 -8.37
N TYR A 131 -12.29 -9.36 -7.78
CA TYR A 131 -12.04 -9.24 -6.36
C TYR A 131 -13.12 -8.38 -5.70
N TRP A 132 -13.52 -8.70 -4.49
CA TRP A 132 -14.47 -7.91 -3.74
C TRP A 132 -14.13 -7.83 -2.25
N GLU A 133 -14.46 -6.71 -1.64
CA GLU A 133 -14.53 -6.52 -0.20
C GLU A 133 -15.93 -6.09 0.19
N GLY A 134 -16.35 -6.45 1.40
CA GLY A 134 -17.63 -6.00 1.92
C GLY A 134 -17.65 -6.21 3.43
N PHE A 135 -17.78 -5.10 4.18
CA PHE A 135 -17.77 -5.14 5.64
C PHE A 135 -18.63 -4.04 6.25
N ALA A 136 -19.04 -4.27 7.48
CA ALA A 136 -19.56 -3.23 8.35
C ALA A 136 -18.47 -2.82 9.33
N VAL A 137 -18.32 -1.52 9.57
CA VAL A 137 -17.46 -0.96 10.61
C VAL A 137 -18.31 -0.15 11.58
N ALA A 138 -18.15 -0.42 12.89
CA ALA A 138 -18.90 0.23 13.96
C ALA A 138 -17.93 0.90 14.95
N HIS A 139 -17.90 2.23 14.97
CA HIS A 139 -17.12 3.06 15.88
C HIS A 139 -17.87 3.25 17.21
N ILE A 140 -18.05 2.15 17.95
CA ILE A 140 -18.85 2.09 19.18
C ILE A 140 -18.01 1.88 20.44
N LEU A 141 -16.71 1.69 20.30
CA LEU A 141 -15.78 1.55 21.41
C LEU A 141 -15.19 2.91 21.81
N PRO A 142 -14.59 3.05 23.00
CA PRO A 142 -13.97 4.30 23.43
C PRO A 142 -12.92 4.84 22.45
N ASN A 143 -12.74 6.17 22.42
CA ASN A 143 -11.77 6.87 21.53
C ASN A 143 -11.96 6.57 20.04
N SER A 144 -13.20 6.44 19.57
CA SER A 144 -13.51 6.05 18.20
C SER A 144 -12.88 4.73 17.76
N SER A 145 -12.52 3.88 18.70
CA SER A 145 -12.12 2.49 18.42
C SER A 145 -13.30 1.72 17.84
N TYR A 146 -13.02 0.67 17.08
CA TYR A 146 -14.04 0.06 16.25
C TYR A 146 -14.07 -1.47 16.30
N ILE A 147 -15.19 -2.00 15.81
CA ILE A 147 -15.34 -3.40 15.42
C ILE A 147 -15.67 -3.41 13.93
N LYS A 148 -14.96 -4.21 13.16
CA LYS A 148 -15.20 -4.43 11.72
C LYS A 148 -15.51 -5.91 11.49
N ALA A 149 -16.54 -6.21 10.71
CA ALA A 149 -16.94 -7.57 10.39
C ALA A 149 -17.36 -7.68 8.92
N GLY A 150 -16.92 -8.72 8.25
CA GLY A 150 -17.18 -8.97 6.83
C GLY A 150 -15.98 -9.57 6.13
N THR A 151 -15.84 -9.24 4.85
CA THR A 151 -14.71 -9.65 4.02
C THR A 151 -13.81 -8.43 3.79
N PHE A 152 -12.56 -8.50 4.23
CA PHE A 152 -11.61 -7.39 4.20
C PHE A 152 -10.15 -7.88 4.20
N VAL A 153 -9.22 -7.04 3.74
CA VAL A 153 -7.77 -7.26 3.91
C VAL A 153 -7.38 -6.99 5.37
N PRO A 154 -6.72 -7.94 6.06
CA PRO A 154 -6.23 -7.72 7.42
C PRO A 154 -5.18 -6.60 7.47
N ASP A 155 -5.14 -5.89 8.59
CA ASP A 155 -4.13 -4.88 8.83
C ASP A 155 -2.76 -5.50 9.13
N TYR A 156 -1.82 -5.38 8.19
CA TYR A 156 -0.46 -5.89 8.33
C TYR A 156 0.53 -4.95 7.65
N GLY A 157 1.56 -4.53 8.38
CA GLY A 157 2.66 -3.71 7.87
C GLY A 157 2.22 -2.36 7.30
N VAL A 158 2.95 -1.83 6.34
CA VAL A 158 2.64 -0.57 5.66
C VAL A 158 1.82 -0.83 4.42
N LEU A 159 0.60 -0.32 4.36
CA LEU A 159 -0.26 -0.40 3.18
C LEU A 159 0.25 0.55 2.08
N ILE A 160 1.03 0.02 1.15
CA ILE A 160 1.46 0.74 -0.06
C ILE A 160 0.55 0.41 -1.24
N ASP A 161 0.43 1.34 -2.17
CA ASP A 161 -0.47 1.22 -3.32
C ASP A 161 0.14 0.44 -4.51
N ASP A 162 1.24 -0.26 -4.30
CA ASP A 162 1.88 -1.10 -5.29
C ASP A 162 1.92 -2.57 -4.83
N HIS A 163 0.99 -3.36 -5.34
CA HIS A 163 0.92 -4.79 -5.08
C HIS A 163 2.11 -5.58 -5.64
N THR A 164 2.98 -4.96 -6.44
CA THR A 164 4.19 -5.60 -6.94
C THR A 164 5.38 -5.44 -5.99
N ALA A 165 5.24 -4.68 -4.90
CA ALA A 165 6.26 -4.62 -3.86
C ALA A 165 6.47 -6.01 -3.22
N TYR A 166 7.69 -6.34 -2.90
CA TYR A 166 8.01 -7.69 -2.40
C TYR A 166 7.44 -7.96 -1.00
N THR A 167 7.15 -6.91 -0.24
CA THR A 167 6.41 -7.01 1.03
C THR A 167 4.90 -7.12 0.84
N ARG A 168 4.38 -7.01 -0.39
CA ARG A 168 2.93 -6.98 -0.71
C ARG A 168 2.54 -7.93 -1.84
N GLY A 169 3.22 -9.04 -1.96
CA GLY A 169 2.90 -10.07 -2.92
C GLY A 169 3.87 -10.19 -4.09
N GLY A 170 4.56 -9.13 -4.44
CA GLY A 170 5.64 -9.14 -5.44
C GLY A 170 5.18 -9.29 -6.88
N ASP A 171 6.16 -9.32 -7.74
CA ASP A 171 5.94 -9.41 -9.19
C ASP A 171 5.38 -10.77 -9.60
N MET A 172 4.51 -10.75 -10.61
CA MET A 172 4.01 -11.96 -11.27
C MET A 172 5.09 -12.54 -12.18
N GLY A 173 5.19 -13.85 -12.23
CA GLY A 173 6.21 -14.57 -12.99
C GLY A 173 6.30 -14.26 -14.48
N TYR A 174 5.27 -13.68 -15.09
CA TYR A 174 5.33 -13.25 -16.50
C TYR A 174 6.31 -12.11 -16.75
N LEU A 175 6.72 -11.36 -15.71
CA LEU A 175 7.77 -10.34 -15.84
C LEU A 175 9.18 -10.93 -15.89
N PHE A 176 9.35 -12.18 -15.46
CA PHE A 176 10.66 -12.84 -15.31
C PHE A 176 10.77 -14.08 -16.15
N ALA A 177 10.14 -14.43 -17.08
CA ALA A 177 10.25 -15.72 -17.78
C ALA A 177 10.21 -16.96 -16.84
N THR A 178 9.92 -16.75 -15.54
CA THR A 178 9.69 -17.79 -14.54
C THR A 178 8.25 -17.65 -14.07
N ASN A 179 7.56 -18.79 -13.89
CA ASN A 179 6.17 -18.78 -13.41
C ASN A 179 6.08 -18.64 -11.88
N THR A 180 7.14 -18.23 -11.21
CA THR A 180 7.20 -18.08 -9.78
C THR A 180 6.98 -16.64 -9.37
N ARG A 181 6.08 -16.40 -8.43
CA ARG A 181 5.89 -15.12 -7.80
C ARG A 181 7.07 -14.79 -6.89
N GLN A 182 7.52 -13.54 -6.91
CA GLN A 182 8.65 -13.07 -6.11
C GLN A 182 8.15 -12.05 -5.10
N GLY A 183 7.97 -12.47 -3.87
CA GLY A 183 7.56 -11.62 -2.75
C GLY A 183 6.74 -12.37 -1.71
N LEU A 184 6.46 -11.71 -0.60
CA LEU A 184 5.56 -12.19 0.44
C LEU A 184 4.11 -11.83 0.11
N ILE A 185 3.20 -12.49 0.79
CA ILE A 185 1.83 -12.74 0.39
C ILE A 185 0.83 -11.61 0.46
N PHE A 186 1.06 -10.49 1.04
CA PHE A 186 0.01 -9.48 1.11
C PHE A 186 -0.28 -8.86 -0.26
N ASP A 187 -0.81 -9.71 -1.13
CA ASP A 187 -1.45 -9.38 -2.40
C ASP A 187 -2.73 -8.58 -2.14
N PRO A 188 -3.08 -7.57 -2.96
CA PRO A 188 -4.38 -6.91 -2.91
C PRO A 188 -5.58 -7.84 -3.00
N ARG A 189 -5.36 -9.09 -3.36
CA ARG A 189 -6.39 -10.15 -3.41
C ARG A 189 -6.45 -11.04 -2.17
N TYR A 190 -5.57 -10.78 -1.19
CA TYR A 190 -5.61 -11.51 0.06
C TYR A 190 -6.57 -10.83 1.01
N ASN A 191 -7.78 -11.33 1.09
CA ASN A 191 -8.77 -10.93 2.08
C ASN A 191 -9.21 -12.13 2.91
N ILE A 192 -9.75 -11.84 4.09
CA ILE A 192 -10.38 -12.80 4.98
C ILE A 192 -11.85 -12.44 5.15
N THR A 193 -12.69 -13.45 5.40
CA THR A 193 -14.02 -13.23 5.97
C THR A 193 -13.94 -13.45 7.47
N GLY A 194 -14.16 -12.40 8.25
CA GLY A 194 -13.93 -12.47 9.68
C GLY A 194 -14.31 -11.21 10.44
N VAL A 195 -13.65 -11.03 11.57
CA VAL A 195 -13.84 -9.90 12.47
C VAL A 195 -12.50 -9.27 12.80
N GLU A 196 -12.46 -7.94 12.89
CA GLU A 196 -11.34 -7.14 13.35
C GLU A 196 -11.80 -6.19 14.44
N VAL A 197 -11.00 -6.06 15.47
CA VAL A 197 -11.15 -5.04 16.51
C VAL A 197 -9.97 -4.10 16.43
N GLY A 198 -10.24 -2.81 16.29
CA GLY A 198 -9.24 -1.76 16.31
C GLY A 198 -9.39 -0.87 17.54
N ALA A 199 -8.30 -0.68 18.25
CA ALA A 199 -8.22 0.19 19.43
C ALA A 199 -7.33 1.39 19.14
N ASN A 200 -7.90 2.59 19.11
CA ASN A 200 -7.15 3.83 18.97
C ASN A 200 -6.41 4.16 20.28
N ILE A 201 -5.09 4.31 20.16
CA ILE A 201 -4.20 4.70 21.25
C ILE A 201 -3.95 6.20 21.11
N SER A 202 -4.84 7.02 21.73
CA SER A 202 -4.82 8.47 21.53
C SER A 202 -4.95 8.84 20.02
N ASP A 203 -4.53 10.03 19.63
CA ASP A 203 -4.65 10.56 18.27
C ASP A 203 -3.49 10.13 17.34
N PHE A 204 -2.60 9.27 17.80
CA PHE A 204 -1.37 8.93 17.07
C PHE A 204 -1.08 7.44 16.97
N GLY A 205 -1.94 6.57 17.51
CA GLY A 205 -1.69 5.13 17.48
C GLY A 205 -2.96 4.31 17.25
N LEU A 206 -2.78 3.17 16.59
CA LEU A 206 -3.82 2.18 16.34
C LEU A 206 -3.26 0.79 16.64
N PHE A 207 -4.00 0.00 17.42
CA PHE A 207 -3.76 -1.43 17.59
C PHE A 207 -4.92 -2.21 16.99
N THR A 208 -4.63 -3.22 16.17
CA THR A 208 -5.65 -4.07 15.54
C THR A 208 -5.41 -5.53 15.82
N VAL A 209 -6.47 -6.29 15.93
CA VAL A 209 -6.47 -7.75 15.96
C VAL A 209 -7.59 -8.25 15.08
N SER A 210 -7.29 -9.14 14.15
CA SER A 210 -8.28 -9.77 13.29
C SER A 210 -8.20 -11.29 13.37
N VAL A 211 -9.34 -11.93 13.15
CA VAL A 211 -9.48 -13.36 12.98
C VAL A 211 -10.50 -13.64 11.88
N GLY A 212 -10.18 -14.55 10.99
CA GLY A 212 -11.09 -14.92 9.90
C GLY A 212 -10.55 -16.09 9.08
N SER A 213 -11.31 -16.45 8.09
CA SER A 213 -10.92 -17.49 7.12
C SER A 213 -10.60 -16.85 5.78
N PRO A 214 -9.60 -17.34 5.04
CA PRO A 214 -9.39 -16.94 3.65
C PRO A 214 -10.67 -17.15 2.84
N VAL A 215 -10.91 -16.31 1.84
CA VAL A 215 -12.14 -16.35 1.01
C VAL A 215 -12.33 -17.66 0.25
N SER A 216 -11.28 -18.43 0.04
CA SER A 216 -11.41 -19.79 -0.50
C SER A 216 -12.05 -20.71 0.54
N LEU A 217 -13.34 -20.92 0.40
CA LEU A 217 -14.26 -21.70 1.23
C LEU A 217 -13.79 -23.15 1.45
N ASN A 218 -12.78 -23.36 2.22
CA ASN A 218 -12.42 -24.69 2.67
C ASN A 218 -12.69 -24.80 4.18
N PHE A 219 -13.73 -25.52 4.58
CA PHE A 219 -14.09 -25.76 5.97
C PHE A 219 -12.97 -26.43 6.80
N ASN A 220 -11.93 -26.92 6.14
CA ASN A 220 -10.80 -27.57 6.76
C ASN A 220 -9.59 -26.63 6.99
N SER A 221 -9.68 -25.35 6.61
CA SER A 221 -8.60 -24.40 6.87
C SER A 221 -8.69 -23.84 8.27
N ASP A 222 -7.57 -23.79 8.96
CA ASP A 222 -7.44 -23.07 10.23
C ASP A 222 -7.69 -21.56 10.02
N PRO A 223 -8.25 -20.86 11.00
CA PRO A 223 -8.40 -19.40 10.93
C PRO A 223 -7.05 -18.69 10.75
N THR A 224 -7.07 -17.59 10.02
CA THR A 224 -5.98 -16.62 9.97
C THR A 224 -6.12 -15.67 11.15
N TYR A 225 -5.01 -15.40 11.83
CA TYR A 225 -4.90 -14.40 12.89
C TYR A 225 -3.92 -13.33 12.46
N THR A 226 -4.30 -12.06 12.58
CA THR A 226 -3.40 -10.95 12.32
C THR A 226 -3.50 -9.93 13.44
N ALA A 227 -2.37 -9.41 13.88
CA ALA A 227 -2.28 -8.32 14.84
C ALA A 227 -1.29 -7.28 14.34
N SER A 228 -1.61 -6.01 14.53
CA SER A 228 -0.76 -4.91 14.09
C SER A 228 -0.82 -3.76 15.10
N ILE A 229 0.28 -3.05 15.22
CA ILE A 229 0.36 -1.81 15.99
C ILE A 229 1.07 -0.74 15.17
N HIS A 230 0.44 0.41 15.04
CA HIS A 230 0.92 1.57 14.30
C HIS A 230 0.98 2.79 15.21
N PHE A 231 2.05 3.56 15.08
CA PHE A 231 2.19 4.86 15.73
C PHE A 231 2.60 5.90 14.70
N ASN A 232 1.88 7.02 14.66
CA ASN A 232 2.11 8.14 13.74
C ASN A 232 2.19 9.48 14.49
N PRO A 233 3.13 9.67 15.45
CA PRO A 233 3.22 10.91 16.19
C PRO A 233 3.79 12.05 15.35
N VAL A 234 3.21 13.24 15.51
CA VAL A 234 3.80 14.50 15.06
C VAL A 234 4.73 15.01 16.16
N VAL A 235 6.03 14.99 15.91
CA VAL A 235 7.04 15.34 16.94
C VAL A 235 7.43 16.80 16.90
N ALA A 236 7.23 17.48 15.76
CA ALA A 236 7.44 18.92 15.62
C ALA A 236 6.65 19.45 14.43
N ASN A 237 6.59 20.76 14.26
CA ASN A 237 5.95 21.36 13.08
C ASN A 237 6.58 20.79 11.80
N LYS A 238 5.74 20.16 10.94
CA LYS A 238 6.15 19.49 9.70
C LYS A 238 7.11 18.30 9.87
N VAL A 239 7.22 17.72 11.06
CA VAL A 239 8.01 16.52 11.31
C VAL A 239 7.11 15.48 11.94
N ALA A 240 6.87 14.39 11.22
CA ALA A 240 6.10 13.25 11.70
C ALA A 240 6.93 11.97 11.63
N LEU A 241 6.65 11.06 12.53
CA LEU A 241 7.20 9.71 12.54
C LEU A 241 6.08 8.71 12.30
N MET A 242 6.46 7.55 11.78
CA MET A 242 5.62 6.36 11.69
C MET A 242 6.47 5.18 12.14
N PHE A 243 5.96 4.35 13.02
CA PHE A 243 6.62 3.11 13.39
C PHE A 243 5.60 2.11 13.90
N GLY A 244 5.94 0.84 13.78
CA GLY A 244 5.05 -0.21 14.23
C GLY A 244 5.58 -1.60 13.91
N GLY A 245 4.72 -2.57 14.15
CA GLY A 245 5.02 -3.96 13.85
C GLY A 245 3.74 -4.78 13.71
N SER A 246 3.85 -5.89 13.01
CA SER A 246 2.73 -6.75 12.69
C SER A 246 3.09 -8.22 12.85
N TYR A 247 2.10 -9.01 13.13
CA TYR A 247 2.15 -10.47 13.17
C TYR A 247 0.98 -11.04 12.39
N SER A 248 1.22 -12.10 11.62
CA SER A 248 0.16 -12.89 11.00
C SER A 248 0.48 -14.38 11.06
N ASN A 249 -0.53 -15.18 11.36
CA ASN A 249 -0.50 -16.63 11.26
C ASN A 249 -1.61 -17.08 10.33
N PHE A 250 -1.27 -17.80 9.29
CA PHE A 250 -2.23 -18.26 8.29
C PHE A 250 -1.82 -19.63 7.73
N GLN A 251 -2.77 -20.31 7.12
CA GLN A 251 -2.55 -21.60 6.46
C GLN A 251 -2.65 -21.40 4.94
N GLY A 252 -1.64 -21.90 4.18
CA GLY A 252 -1.70 -21.93 2.73
C GLY A 252 -2.71 -22.97 2.17
N PRO A 253 -3.05 -22.95 0.88
CA PRO A 253 -2.46 -22.11 -0.16
C PRO A 253 -3.14 -20.76 -0.19
N LEU A 254 -2.34 -19.73 -0.15
CA LEU A 254 -2.81 -18.47 -0.62
C LEU A 254 -2.92 -18.54 -2.15
N ILE A 255 -3.93 -17.93 -2.71
CA ILE A 255 -4.41 -18.14 -4.09
C ILE A 255 -3.33 -18.00 -5.17
N TYR A 256 -2.20 -17.40 -4.88
CA TYR A 256 -1.11 -17.12 -5.82
C TYR A 256 0.28 -17.52 -5.32
N THR A 257 0.37 -18.22 -4.21
CA THR A 257 1.64 -18.71 -3.69
C THR A 257 1.75 -20.20 -3.96
N GLN A 258 2.94 -20.69 -4.22
CA GLN A 258 3.21 -22.12 -4.29
C GLN A 258 3.32 -22.76 -2.89
N VAL A 259 2.80 -22.07 -1.87
CA VAL A 259 2.79 -22.58 -0.49
C VAL A 259 1.91 -23.82 -0.46
N PRO A 260 2.41 -24.96 -0.02
CA PRO A 260 1.61 -26.18 0.12
C PRO A 260 0.42 -25.93 1.05
N SER A 261 -0.74 -26.53 0.72
CA SER A 261 -2.03 -26.32 1.38
C SER A 261 -2.08 -26.64 2.89
N GLU A 262 -1.05 -27.21 3.44
CA GLU A 262 -0.98 -27.67 4.82
C GLU A 262 0.02 -26.90 5.68
N HIS A 263 0.73 -25.94 5.10
CA HIS A 263 1.73 -25.17 5.86
C HIS A 263 1.07 -24.05 6.67
N LYS A 264 1.43 -24.00 7.97
CA LYS A 264 1.18 -22.84 8.82
C LYS A 264 2.34 -21.88 8.69
N VAL A 265 2.08 -20.71 8.14
CA VAL A 265 3.04 -19.63 8.01
C VAL A 265 2.92 -18.69 9.19
N ASN A 266 4.06 -18.36 9.81
CA ASN A 266 4.15 -17.32 10.82
C ASN A 266 4.93 -16.15 10.24
N MET A 267 4.30 -15.01 10.12
CA MET A 267 4.91 -13.81 9.56
C MET A 267 4.99 -12.69 10.59
N PHE A 268 6.15 -12.05 10.64
CA PHE A 268 6.46 -10.93 11.53
C PHE A 268 7.00 -9.79 10.70
N GLY A 269 6.51 -8.60 10.92
CA GLY A 269 6.95 -7.39 10.23
C GLY A 269 7.24 -6.25 11.20
N GLY A 270 8.14 -5.38 10.81
CA GLY A 270 8.38 -4.12 11.49
C GLY A 270 8.63 -3.02 10.47
N PHE A 271 8.15 -1.82 10.76
CA PHE A 271 8.27 -0.68 9.87
C PHE A 271 8.61 0.60 10.61
N LEU A 272 9.28 1.48 9.89
CA LEU A 272 9.69 2.80 10.36
C LEU A 272 9.59 3.79 9.21
N GLY A 273 9.12 4.99 9.50
CA GLY A 273 9.08 6.07 8.54
C GLY A 273 9.24 7.43 9.20
N PHE A 274 9.67 8.41 8.43
CA PHE A 274 9.63 9.81 8.84
C PHE A 274 9.29 10.71 7.66
N GLY A 275 8.58 11.81 7.97
CA GLY A 275 8.25 12.87 7.05
C GLY A 275 8.80 14.20 7.55
N VAL A 276 9.43 14.96 6.66
CA VAL A 276 9.94 16.30 6.96
C VAL A 276 9.64 17.22 5.78
N GLY A 277 8.68 18.12 5.95
CA GLY A 277 8.25 19.01 4.87
C GLY A 277 7.80 18.24 3.62
N SER A 278 8.52 18.38 2.52
CA SER A 278 8.22 17.69 1.24
C SER A 278 8.84 16.31 1.10
N PHE A 279 9.67 15.88 2.03
CA PHE A 279 10.39 14.61 1.98
C PHE A 279 9.73 13.57 2.89
N THR A 280 9.66 12.32 2.42
CA THR A 280 9.33 11.15 3.25
C THR A 280 10.28 10.00 2.97
N LEU A 281 10.54 9.21 4.01
CA LEU A 281 11.21 7.92 3.91
C LEU A 281 10.44 6.90 4.73
N ILE A 282 10.19 5.73 4.15
CA ILE A 282 9.48 4.62 4.78
C ILE A 282 10.26 3.35 4.52
N GLY A 283 10.44 2.53 5.54
CA GLY A 283 11.05 1.21 5.43
C GLY A 283 10.22 0.16 6.14
N GLU A 284 10.21 -1.05 5.60
CA GLU A 284 9.56 -2.23 6.17
C GLU A 284 10.45 -3.45 5.98
N TYR A 285 10.44 -4.31 6.97
CA TYR A 285 11.15 -5.59 6.96
C TYR A 285 10.25 -6.68 7.53
N ASP A 286 10.05 -7.74 6.73
CA ASP A 286 9.21 -8.87 7.06
C ASP A 286 9.99 -10.18 7.05
N VAL A 287 9.64 -11.06 7.97
CA VAL A 287 10.15 -12.44 8.04
C VAL A 287 8.96 -13.40 8.07
N ALA A 288 8.93 -14.33 7.12
CA ALA A 288 7.92 -15.38 7.07
C ALA A 288 8.59 -16.75 7.28
N LYS A 289 8.21 -17.42 8.36
CA LYS A 289 8.64 -18.77 8.68
C LYS A 289 7.72 -19.78 8.00
N ASP A 290 8.32 -20.82 7.43
CA ASP A 290 7.60 -21.89 6.73
C ASP A 290 6.82 -21.41 5.50
N TYR A 291 7.24 -20.31 4.86
CA TYR A 291 6.52 -19.73 3.74
C TYR A 291 6.71 -20.50 2.43
N ILE A 292 7.93 -20.76 2.03
CA ILE A 292 8.23 -21.53 0.79
C ILE A 292 8.39 -23.02 1.11
N LEU A 293 9.17 -23.33 2.15
CA LEU A 293 9.46 -24.70 2.60
C LEU A 293 9.39 -24.75 4.12
N THR A 294 8.90 -25.87 4.66
CA THR A 294 8.91 -26.12 6.10
C THR A 294 10.35 -26.08 6.65
N GLY A 295 10.51 -25.39 7.76
CA GLY A 295 11.81 -25.22 8.42
C GLY A 295 12.70 -24.12 7.83
N THR A 296 12.21 -23.37 6.86
CA THR A 296 12.95 -22.24 6.26
C THR A 296 12.32 -20.89 6.59
N ASN A 297 13.11 -19.84 6.52
CA ASN A 297 12.64 -18.46 6.63
C ASN A 297 12.75 -17.77 5.27
N SER A 298 11.71 -17.03 4.90
CA SER A 298 11.74 -16.08 3.80
C SER A 298 11.75 -14.66 4.36
N THR A 299 12.42 -13.73 3.68
CA THR A 299 12.41 -12.33 4.09
C THR A 299 12.05 -11.43 2.93
N ALA A 300 11.31 -10.36 3.22
CA ALA A 300 11.09 -9.25 2.30
C ALA A 300 11.39 -7.93 2.98
N GLN A 301 11.90 -6.99 2.22
CA GLN A 301 12.19 -5.65 2.70
C GLN A 301 11.89 -4.62 1.62
N MET A 302 11.49 -3.45 2.08
CA MET A 302 11.17 -2.31 1.25
C MET A 302 11.70 -1.04 1.89
N VAL A 303 12.28 -0.15 1.08
CA VAL A 303 12.60 1.22 1.48
C VAL A 303 12.13 2.16 0.38
N GLU A 304 11.19 3.05 0.69
CA GLU A 304 10.66 4.05 -0.24
C GLU A 304 11.00 5.45 0.23
N GLY A 305 11.64 6.23 -0.64
CA GLY A 305 11.85 7.66 -0.47
C GLY A 305 11.02 8.45 -1.47
N SER A 306 10.39 9.54 -1.02
CA SER A 306 9.66 10.42 -1.92
C SER A 306 9.89 11.89 -1.62
N TYR A 307 9.81 12.72 -2.65
CA TYR A 307 10.01 14.16 -2.57
C TYR A 307 9.03 14.92 -3.45
N VAL A 308 8.24 15.80 -2.86
CA VAL A 308 7.35 16.71 -3.60
C VAL A 308 8.18 17.82 -4.23
N ILE A 309 8.34 17.76 -5.53
CA ILE A 309 9.09 18.75 -6.33
C ILE A 309 8.29 20.04 -6.39
N THR A 310 7.01 19.91 -6.71
CA THR A 310 6.03 20.99 -6.73
C THR A 310 4.64 20.40 -6.54
N LYS A 311 3.63 21.24 -6.33
CA LYS A 311 2.23 20.79 -6.30
C LYS A 311 1.92 19.96 -7.54
N GLY A 312 1.36 18.79 -7.38
CA GLY A 312 1.01 17.87 -8.46
C GLY A 312 2.16 17.04 -9.02
N LEU A 313 3.39 17.18 -8.53
CA LEU A 313 4.54 16.39 -9.01
C LEU A 313 5.41 15.93 -7.85
N GLU A 314 5.55 14.63 -7.72
CA GLU A 314 6.36 13.96 -6.72
C GLU A 314 7.35 12.99 -7.38
N ALA A 315 8.63 13.03 -6.98
CA ALA A 315 9.60 11.99 -7.32
C ALA A 315 9.53 10.87 -6.28
N VAL A 316 9.61 9.63 -6.73
CA VAL A 316 9.57 8.43 -5.89
C VAL A 316 10.69 7.49 -6.29
N ALA A 317 11.39 6.95 -5.30
CA ALA A 317 12.36 5.89 -5.48
C ALA A 317 12.13 4.82 -4.41
N ARG A 318 12.07 3.55 -4.81
CA ARG A 318 11.86 2.41 -3.91
C ARG A 318 12.84 1.30 -4.20
N TYR A 319 13.45 0.79 -3.15
CA TYR A 319 14.24 -0.43 -3.17
C TYR A 319 13.44 -1.54 -2.48
N ASP A 320 13.30 -2.65 -3.18
CA ASP A 320 12.68 -3.89 -2.69
C ASP A 320 13.71 -5.02 -2.73
N ARG A 321 13.70 -5.93 -1.74
CA ARG A 321 14.44 -7.18 -1.76
C ARG A 321 13.58 -8.32 -1.22
N PHE A 322 13.67 -9.46 -1.87
CA PHE A 322 13.05 -10.70 -1.44
C PHE A 322 14.08 -11.82 -1.44
N ASP A 323 14.15 -12.54 -0.34
CA ASP A 323 14.97 -13.72 -0.15
C ASP A 323 14.02 -14.87 0.20
N PRO A 324 13.78 -15.79 -0.74
CA PRO A 324 12.80 -16.86 -0.55
C PRO A 324 13.28 -17.89 0.47
N ASN A 325 14.59 -18.08 0.67
CA ASN A 325 15.14 -19.01 1.65
C ASN A 325 16.49 -18.50 2.18
N THR A 326 16.46 -17.87 3.34
CA THR A 326 17.67 -17.31 3.99
C THR A 326 18.79 -18.30 4.29
N SER A 327 18.53 -19.60 4.16
CA SER A 327 19.55 -20.67 4.30
C SER A 327 20.15 -21.09 2.96
N ALA A 328 19.57 -20.68 1.84
CA ALA A 328 20.11 -20.90 0.51
C ALA A 328 21.02 -19.72 0.08
N SER A 329 21.74 -19.89 -1.00
CA SER A 329 22.56 -18.82 -1.56
C SER A 329 22.16 -18.63 -3.02
N TYR A 330 22.18 -17.39 -3.48
CA TYR A 330 21.91 -17.02 -4.87
C TYR A 330 20.45 -17.19 -5.34
N ASP A 331 19.51 -17.14 -4.42
CA ASP A 331 18.07 -17.20 -4.71
C ASP A 331 17.34 -15.87 -4.44
N GLU A 332 18.04 -14.91 -3.84
CA GLU A 332 17.48 -13.58 -3.60
C GLU A 332 17.35 -12.74 -4.86
N VAL A 333 16.33 -11.91 -4.85
CA VAL A 333 16.06 -10.89 -5.88
C VAL A 333 15.92 -9.52 -5.24
N SER A 334 16.36 -8.48 -5.94
CA SER A 334 16.11 -7.10 -5.51
C SER A 334 15.77 -6.21 -6.69
N ARG A 335 15.13 -5.09 -6.40
CA ARG A 335 14.65 -4.16 -7.39
C ARG A 335 14.81 -2.72 -6.90
N LEU A 336 15.27 -1.85 -7.77
CA LEU A 336 15.22 -0.41 -7.60
C LEU A 336 14.22 0.18 -8.59
N SER A 337 13.11 0.68 -8.10
CA SER A 337 12.11 1.42 -8.88
C SER A 337 12.35 2.91 -8.73
N VAL A 338 12.37 3.65 -9.84
CA VAL A 338 12.48 5.11 -9.85
C VAL A 338 11.45 5.69 -10.79
N GLY A 339 10.75 6.72 -10.34
CA GLY A 339 9.67 7.29 -11.12
C GLY A 339 9.11 8.58 -10.53
N PHE A 340 7.97 8.96 -11.07
CA PHE A 340 7.23 10.14 -10.63
C PHE A 340 5.76 9.79 -10.45
N SER A 341 5.11 10.43 -9.47
CA SER A 341 3.65 10.55 -9.38
C SER A 341 3.28 11.94 -9.85
N PHE A 342 2.62 12.04 -11.00
CA PHE A 342 2.18 13.30 -11.58
C PHE A 342 0.66 13.40 -11.57
N TYR A 343 0.13 14.41 -10.92
CA TYR A 343 -1.30 14.70 -10.76
C TYR A 343 -1.67 15.96 -11.55
N PRO A 344 -1.85 15.86 -12.90
CA PRO A 344 -2.13 17.03 -13.73
C PRO A 344 -3.46 17.69 -13.39
N TYR A 345 -4.48 16.89 -13.08
CA TYR A 345 -5.83 17.28 -12.73
C TYR A 345 -6.35 16.50 -11.55
N SER A 346 -7.41 16.99 -10.93
CA SER A 346 -8.14 16.25 -9.89
C SER A 346 -8.52 14.87 -10.38
N PHE A 347 -8.26 13.87 -9.53
CA PHE A 347 -8.61 12.47 -9.78
C PHE A 347 -7.87 11.79 -10.94
N VAL A 348 -6.77 12.38 -11.40
CA VAL A 348 -5.90 11.82 -12.45
C VAL A 348 -4.47 11.75 -11.95
N GLU A 349 -3.87 10.58 -12.04
CA GLU A 349 -2.46 10.35 -11.76
C GLU A 349 -1.80 9.66 -12.95
N ILE A 350 -0.58 10.08 -13.28
CA ILE A 350 0.26 9.48 -14.31
C ILE A 350 1.58 9.09 -13.66
N ILE A 351 1.96 7.81 -13.78
CA ILE A 351 3.15 7.26 -13.13
C ILE A 351 4.08 6.67 -14.20
N PRO A 352 5.05 7.44 -14.71
CA PRO A 352 6.20 6.89 -15.41
C PRO A 352 7.18 6.29 -14.40
N GLU A 353 7.54 5.03 -14.55
CA GLU A 353 8.46 4.33 -13.64
C GLU A 353 9.40 3.43 -14.43
N TYR A 354 10.66 3.35 -13.99
CA TYR A 354 11.63 2.37 -14.45
C TYR A 354 12.09 1.50 -13.28
N ARG A 355 12.18 0.19 -13.52
CA ARG A 355 12.53 -0.83 -12.54
C ARG A 355 13.80 -1.53 -12.94
N PHE A 356 14.87 -1.30 -12.20
CA PHE A 356 16.12 -2.05 -12.30
C PHE A 356 15.97 -3.31 -11.48
N GLN A 357 16.09 -4.48 -12.12
CA GLN A 357 15.95 -5.77 -11.47
C GLN A 357 17.30 -6.44 -11.31
N PHE A 358 17.58 -6.94 -10.11
CA PHE A 358 18.81 -7.64 -9.76
C PHE A 358 18.46 -9.02 -9.23
N GLN A 359 19.12 -10.05 -9.75
CA GLN A 359 19.00 -11.42 -9.28
C GLN A 359 20.37 -11.94 -8.91
N ALA A 360 20.51 -12.48 -7.71
CA ALA A 360 21.72 -13.16 -7.31
C ALA A 360 21.90 -14.44 -8.14
N VAL A 361 23.13 -14.70 -8.57
CA VAL A 361 23.48 -15.89 -9.35
C VAL A 361 24.81 -16.45 -8.87
N PRO A 362 25.04 -17.77 -8.97
CA PRO A 362 26.31 -18.39 -8.61
C PRO A 362 27.50 -17.79 -9.36
N PRO A 363 28.70 -17.81 -8.77
CA PRO A 363 29.91 -17.34 -9.44
C PRO A 363 30.12 -17.98 -10.82
N GLY A 364 30.42 -17.14 -11.83
CA GLY A 364 30.61 -17.58 -13.20
C GLY A 364 29.33 -17.63 -14.04
N GLN A 365 28.17 -17.42 -13.46
CA GLN A 365 26.90 -17.24 -14.19
C GLN A 365 26.61 -15.76 -14.43
N THR A 366 25.89 -15.48 -15.51
CA THR A 366 25.42 -14.11 -15.81
C THR A 366 23.98 -13.95 -15.32
N ALA A 367 23.73 -12.93 -14.51
CA ALA A 367 22.37 -12.61 -14.08
C ALA A 367 21.47 -12.29 -15.29
N PRO A 368 20.22 -12.76 -15.29
CA PRO A 368 19.26 -12.42 -16.32
C PRO A 368 18.98 -10.91 -16.31
N LYS A 369 18.72 -10.35 -17.49
CA LYS A 369 18.30 -8.96 -17.64
C LYS A 369 16.78 -8.91 -17.56
N ASN A 370 16.26 -8.39 -16.46
CA ASN A 370 14.83 -8.40 -16.15
C ASN A 370 14.26 -6.99 -15.91
N ASP A 371 14.95 -5.96 -16.34
CA ASP A 371 14.45 -4.59 -16.17
C ASP A 371 13.08 -4.40 -16.82
N SER A 372 12.33 -3.45 -16.31
CA SER A 372 11.05 -3.09 -16.88
C SER A 372 10.81 -1.58 -16.83
N ALA A 373 10.02 -1.09 -17.77
CA ALA A 373 9.56 0.30 -17.80
C ALA A 373 8.04 0.31 -17.88
N LEU A 374 7.39 1.15 -17.11
CA LEU A 374 5.96 1.28 -17.16
C LEU A 374 5.51 2.75 -17.21
N LEU A 375 4.38 2.96 -17.84
CA LEU A 375 3.63 4.20 -17.80
C LEU A 375 2.20 3.84 -17.38
N GLN A 376 1.85 4.17 -16.12
CA GLN A 376 0.53 3.89 -15.59
C GLN A 376 -0.34 5.15 -15.65
N PHE A 377 -1.61 4.95 -15.98
CA PHE A 377 -2.68 5.93 -15.90
C PHE A 377 -3.66 5.47 -14.84
N HIS A 378 -3.88 6.29 -13.85
CA HIS A 378 -4.73 6.02 -12.72
C HIS A 378 -5.80 7.12 -12.61
N PHE A 379 -7.06 6.71 -12.70
CA PHE A 379 -8.25 7.54 -12.54
C PHE A 379 -8.96 7.11 -11.28
N TYR A 380 -9.10 8.01 -10.33
CA TYR A 380 -9.72 7.73 -9.05
C TYR A 380 -10.72 8.81 -8.65
N TYR A 381 -11.82 8.42 -7.98
CA TYR A 381 -12.87 9.35 -7.63
C TYR A 381 -13.42 9.11 -6.22
#